data_cf83e5df8434d7ed2da5b8894f901317
#
_entry.id   cf83e5df8434d7ed2da5b8894f901317
#
_cell.length_a   1.000
_cell.length_b   1.000
_cell.length_c   1.000
_cell.angle_alpha   90.00
_cell.angle_beta   90.00
_cell.angle_gamma   90.00
#
_symmetry.space_group_name_H-M   'P 1'
#
loop_
_entity.id
_entity.type
_entity.pdbx_description
1 polymer ?
#
loop_
_entity_poly.entity_id
_entity_poly.type
_entity_poly.pdbx_seq_one_letter_code
_entity_poly.pdbx_strand_id
1 'polypeptide(L)'
;KLFTGFLAAGGLFTLMMAVFDQWQLLLAGYVISYIGFAGSCLFYDSFLTDVTTEERMDRVSSWGYAMGYIGGSTIPFVISIAVLLIMGMDNPAAVKFSVVITSVWWLIFSIPILKNVNQTHYIEAPASKLLSHTFQSLKKTLREIFRNKTIFIFIIAYFFYIDGVGTVIHMATSYGTNLGLDTTGMIIALLVTQIVAMPCSILFGRASGKFSSIKLILFAIAMYLVICVLGFYMGFHVEQAELSKAADPQGYQSALAFSQTLFWIM
;
A
#
# COMPACT_ATOMS: atom_id res chain seq x y z
N LYS A 1 -0.64 -17.35 15.86
CA LYS A 1 -0.28 -18.48 14.97
C LYS A 1 -0.58 -18.14 13.49
N LEU A 2 -1.82 -17.70 13.14
CA LEU A 2 -2.16 -17.35 11.75
C LEU A 2 -1.33 -16.15 11.26
N PHE A 3 -1.24 -15.07 12.03
CA PHE A 3 -0.37 -13.93 11.73
C PHE A 3 1.07 -14.37 11.41
N THR A 4 1.66 -15.20 12.28
CA THR A 4 3.02 -15.72 12.08
C THR A 4 3.14 -16.57 10.81
N GLY A 5 2.11 -17.36 10.49
CA GLY A 5 2.08 -18.17 9.27
C GLY A 5 2.08 -17.31 8.00
N PHE A 6 1.23 -16.30 7.93
CA PHE A 6 1.18 -15.35 6.81
C PHE A 6 2.46 -14.51 6.69
N LEU A 7 2.99 -14.03 7.83
CA LEU A 7 4.25 -13.30 7.89
C LEU A 7 5.41 -14.14 7.37
N ALA A 8 5.54 -15.39 7.85
CA ALA A 8 6.59 -16.29 7.41
C ALA A 8 6.47 -16.64 5.92
N ALA A 9 5.28 -16.97 5.45
CA ALA A 9 5.04 -17.22 4.03
C ALA A 9 5.40 -16.00 3.19
N GLY A 10 4.90 -14.82 3.55
CA GLY A 10 5.20 -13.59 2.82
C GLY A 10 6.69 -13.28 2.78
N GLY A 11 7.38 -13.28 3.92
CA GLY A 11 8.80 -12.99 4.01
C GLY A 11 9.67 -14.01 3.28
N LEU A 12 9.40 -15.32 3.44
CA LEU A 12 10.17 -16.37 2.75
C LEU A 12 10.01 -16.30 1.24
N PHE A 13 8.79 -16.14 0.73
CA PHE A 13 8.57 -16.04 -0.72
C PHE A 13 9.14 -14.75 -1.30
N THR A 14 9.16 -13.63 -0.55
CA THR A 14 9.92 -12.45 -0.94
C THR A 14 11.41 -12.76 -1.06
N LEU A 15 12.04 -13.45 -0.10
CA LEU A 15 13.44 -13.85 -0.19
C LEU A 15 13.70 -14.78 -1.37
N MET A 16 12.81 -15.73 -1.65
CA MET A 16 12.95 -16.65 -2.79
C MET A 16 12.96 -15.91 -4.12
N MET A 17 12.27 -14.78 -4.27
CA MET A 17 12.34 -13.97 -5.49
C MET A 17 13.73 -13.45 -5.79
N ALA A 18 14.60 -13.28 -4.79
CA ALA A 18 16.00 -12.88 -5.03
C ALA A 18 16.87 -14.00 -5.63
N VAL A 19 16.42 -15.25 -5.56
CA VAL A 19 17.15 -16.43 -6.06
C VAL A 19 16.73 -16.82 -7.48
N PHE A 20 15.48 -16.59 -7.84
CA PHE A 20 14.94 -16.99 -9.13
C PHE A 20 15.22 -15.96 -10.22
N ASP A 21 15.52 -16.44 -11.43
CA ASP A 21 15.68 -15.62 -12.64
C ASP A 21 14.52 -15.83 -13.64
N GLN A 22 13.73 -16.91 -13.47
CA GLN A 22 12.61 -17.22 -14.33
C GLN A 22 11.39 -16.37 -13.94
N TRP A 23 10.84 -15.64 -14.91
CA TRP A 23 9.73 -14.73 -14.66
C TRP A 23 8.48 -15.41 -14.07
N GLN A 24 8.22 -16.69 -14.45
CA GLN A 24 7.09 -17.46 -13.91
C GLN A 24 7.25 -17.71 -12.40
N LEU A 25 8.48 -18.04 -11.96
CA LEU A 25 8.77 -18.26 -10.53
C LEU A 25 8.78 -16.95 -9.75
N LEU A 26 9.24 -15.86 -10.36
CA LEU A 26 9.16 -14.53 -9.79
C LEU A 26 7.69 -14.12 -9.59
N LEU A 27 6.84 -14.32 -10.60
CA LEU A 27 5.41 -14.02 -10.50
C LEU A 27 4.72 -14.88 -9.44
N ALA A 28 4.98 -16.18 -9.40
CA ALA A 28 4.42 -17.06 -8.39
C ALA A 28 4.88 -16.66 -6.97
N GLY A 29 6.18 -16.37 -6.81
CA GLY A 29 6.76 -15.87 -5.57
C GLY A 29 6.11 -14.57 -5.11
N TYR A 30 5.93 -13.62 -6.03
CA TYR A 30 5.24 -12.36 -5.77
C TYR A 30 3.79 -12.55 -5.31
N VAL A 31 3.02 -13.38 -6.01
CA VAL A 31 1.61 -13.65 -5.65
C VAL A 31 1.51 -14.24 -4.25
N ILE A 32 2.35 -15.25 -3.92
CA ILE A 32 2.33 -15.87 -2.60
C ILE A 32 2.82 -14.88 -1.52
N SER A 33 3.86 -14.11 -1.83
CA SER A 33 4.35 -13.05 -0.95
C SER A 33 3.26 -12.00 -0.67
N TYR A 34 2.54 -11.58 -1.70
CA TYR A 34 1.45 -10.60 -1.57
C TYR A 34 0.27 -11.15 -0.75
N ILE A 35 -0.10 -12.42 -0.93
CA ILE A 35 -1.09 -13.08 -0.08
C ILE A 35 -0.62 -13.12 1.38
N GLY A 36 0.65 -13.44 1.61
CA GLY A 36 1.27 -13.41 2.94
C GLY A 36 1.24 -12.02 3.57
N PHE A 37 1.57 -10.99 2.77
CA PHE A 37 1.50 -9.60 3.20
C PHE A 37 0.08 -9.18 3.55
N ALA A 38 -0.88 -9.36 2.64
CA ALA A 38 -2.27 -8.97 2.86
C ALA A 38 -2.90 -9.69 4.07
N GLY A 39 -2.62 -10.99 4.21
CA GLY A 39 -3.08 -11.77 5.37
C GLY A 39 -2.44 -11.31 6.67
N SER A 40 -1.14 -10.99 6.68
CA SER A 40 -0.47 -10.46 7.88
C SER A 40 -1.00 -9.07 8.26
N CYS A 41 -1.27 -8.18 7.31
CA CYS A 41 -1.87 -6.87 7.55
C CYS A 41 -3.26 -6.99 8.18
N LEU A 42 -4.11 -7.90 7.68
CA LEU A 42 -5.43 -8.15 8.25
C LEU A 42 -5.36 -8.49 9.75
N PHE A 43 -4.46 -9.39 10.12
CA PHE A 43 -4.25 -9.75 11.53
C PHE A 43 -3.58 -8.62 12.33
N TYR A 44 -2.64 -7.90 11.73
CA TYR A 44 -2.02 -6.74 12.35
C TYR A 44 -3.05 -5.68 12.74
N ASP A 45 -3.95 -5.34 11.83
CA ASP A 45 -5.00 -4.36 12.09
C ASP A 45 -5.97 -4.84 13.19
N SER A 46 -6.23 -6.15 13.25
CA SER A 46 -7.09 -6.71 14.30
C SER A 46 -6.49 -6.61 15.71
N PHE A 47 -5.16 -6.55 15.85
CA PHE A 47 -4.51 -6.38 17.16
C PHE A 47 -4.69 -4.98 17.75
N LEU A 48 -5.19 -4.03 16.98
CA LEU A 48 -5.46 -2.68 17.49
C LEU A 48 -6.40 -2.71 18.71
N THR A 49 -7.40 -3.59 18.70
CA THR A 49 -8.34 -3.78 19.83
C THR A 49 -7.69 -4.46 21.05
N ASP A 50 -6.58 -5.16 20.86
CA ASP A 50 -5.86 -5.84 21.95
C ASP A 50 -4.80 -4.94 22.61
N VAL A 51 -4.33 -3.89 21.90
CA VAL A 51 -3.23 -3.02 22.37
C VAL A 51 -3.70 -1.66 22.89
N THR A 52 -4.96 -1.28 22.65
CA THR A 52 -5.48 0.03 23.09
C THR A 52 -6.98 -0.01 23.40
N THR A 53 -7.47 1.05 24.05
CA THR A 53 -8.90 1.25 24.34
C THR A 53 -9.58 2.02 23.20
N GLU A 54 -10.91 1.90 23.09
CA GLU A 54 -11.71 2.58 22.05
C GLU A 54 -11.44 4.09 21.99
N GLU A 55 -11.28 4.75 23.14
CA GLU A 55 -11.03 6.19 23.24
C GLU A 55 -9.70 6.64 22.61
N ARG A 56 -8.71 5.73 22.53
CA ARG A 56 -7.36 6.01 22.01
C ARG A 56 -7.09 5.37 20.67
N MET A 57 -8.04 4.64 20.13
CA MET A 57 -7.85 3.81 18.93
C MET A 57 -7.39 4.62 17.73
N ASP A 58 -8.05 5.73 17.43
CA ASP A 58 -7.68 6.63 16.32
C ASP A 58 -6.26 7.19 16.49
N ARG A 59 -5.90 7.56 17.71
CA ARG A 59 -4.58 8.11 18.00
C ARG A 59 -3.49 7.05 17.84
N VAL A 60 -3.68 5.86 18.39
CA VAL A 60 -2.71 4.75 18.31
C VAL A 60 -2.56 4.29 16.87
N SER A 61 -3.67 4.13 16.14
CA SER A 61 -3.66 3.78 14.72
C SER A 61 -2.89 4.82 13.89
N SER A 62 -3.20 6.11 14.03
CA SER A 62 -2.52 7.19 13.29
C SER A 62 -1.03 7.25 13.56
N TRP A 63 -0.59 7.06 14.80
CA TRP A 63 0.83 6.97 15.14
C TRP A 63 1.48 5.70 14.57
N GLY A 64 0.75 4.57 14.57
CA GLY A 64 1.21 3.33 13.94
C GLY A 64 1.48 3.52 12.46
N TYR A 65 0.55 4.12 11.72
CA TYR A 65 0.74 4.46 10.31
C TYR A 65 1.89 5.45 10.10
N ALA A 66 1.99 6.50 10.91
CA ALA A 66 3.07 7.48 10.82
C ALA A 66 4.46 6.84 11.00
N MET A 67 4.62 5.96 12.00
CA MET A 67 5.84 5.20 12.21
C MET A 67 6.10 4.19 11.08
N GLY A 68 5.04 3.60 10.52
CA GLY A 68 5.11 2.71 9.37
C GLY A 68 5.65 3.41 8.12
N TYR A 69 5.24 4.64 7.84
CA TYR A 69 5.77 5.42 6.72
C TYR A 69 7.28 5.67 6.84
N ILE A 70 7.79 6.01 8.01
CA ILE A 70 9.23 6.24 8.18
C ILE A 70 9.98 4.92 8.36
N GLY A 71 9.62 4.16 9.40
CA GLY A 71 10.37 2.96 9.78
C GLY A 71 10.13 1.77 8.89
N GLY A 72 8.90 1.59 8.39
CA GLY A 72 8.52 0.47 7.55
C GLY A 72 8.81 0.66 6.07
N SER A 73 8.61 1.87 5.55
CA SER A 73 8.74 2.17 4.12
C SER A 73 9.96 3.01 3.78
N THR A 74 10.09 4.21 4.35
CA THR A 74 11.10 5.19 3.91
C THR A 74 12.52 4.66 4.08
N ILE A 75 12.85 4.06 5.21
CA ILE A 75 14.23 3.61 5.48
C ILE A 75 14.65 2.49 4.51
N PRO A 76 13.94 1.35 4.39
CA PRO A 76 14.33 0.31 3.44
C PRO A 76 14.27 0.78 2.00
N PHE A 77 13.37 1.71 1.65
CA PHE A 77 13.29 2.29 0.32
C PHE A 77 14.50 3.15 -0.01
N VAL A 78 14.95 4.02 0.90
CA VAL A 78 16.18 4.82 0.71
C VAL A 78 17.40 3.94 0.57
N ILE A 79 17.53 2.88 1.38
CA ILE A 79 18.62 1.93 1.25
C ILE A 79 18.59 1.24 -0.12
N SER A 80 17.43 0.80 -0.57
CA SER A 80 17.25 0.16 -1.87
C SER A 80 17.60 1.09 -3.03
N ILE A 81 17.17 2.35 -2.98
CA ILE A 81 17.52 3.36 -3.98
C ILE A 81 19.04 3.62 -3.98
N ALA A 82 19.65 3.76 -2.82
CA ALA A 82 21.10 3.97 -2.73
C ALA A 82 21.89 2.81 -3.39
N VAL A 83 21.46 1.57 -3.16
CA VAL A 83 22.04 0.40 -3.82
C VAL A 83 21.85 0.44 -5.33
N LEU A 84 20.65 0.76 -5.81
CA LEU A 84 20.36 0.87 -7.25
C LEU A 84 21.17 1.98 -7.91
N LEU A 85 21.37 3.11 -7.25
CA LEU A 85 22.19 4.21 -7.78
C LEU A 85 23.68 3.87 -7.81
N ILE A 86 24.19 3.17 -6.80
CA ILE A 86 25.62 2.76 -6.74
C ILE A 86 25.94 1.65 -7.72
N MET A 87 25.07 0.65 -7.83
CA MET A 87 25.31 -0.54 -8.66
C MET A 87 24.77 -0.41 -10.09
N GLY A 88 23.94 0.59 -10.36
CA GLY A 88 23.22 0.81 -11.62
C GLY A 88 21.76 0.36 -11.54
N MET A 89 20.87 1.20 -12.08
CA MET A 89 19.41 0.99 -12.03
C MET A 89 18.97 -0.29 -12.76
N ASP A 90 19.68 -0.66 -13.82
CA ASP A 90 19.38 -1.86 -14.62
C ASP A 90 20.14 -3.11 -14.15
N ASN A 91 20.89 -3.02 -13.06
CA ASN A 91 21.68 -4.14 -12.55
C ASN A 91 20.77 -5.15 -11.81
N PRO A 92 20.63 -6.39 -12.32
CA PRO A 92 19.80 -7.42 -11.68
C PRO A 92 20.21 -7.73 -10.24
N ALA A 93 21.51 -7.64 -9.92
CA ALA A 93 22.00 -7.88 -8.56
C ALA A 93 21.54 -6.80 -7.58
N ALA A 94 21.46 -5.53 -8.02
CA ALA A 94 20.95 -4.44 -7.20
C ALA A 94 19.45 -4.61 -6.89
N VAL A 95 18.67 -5.05 -7.88
CA VAL A 95 17.24 -5.36 -7.68
C VAL A 95 17.07 -6.52 -6.69
N LYS A 96 17.82 -7.62 -6.89
CA LYS A 96 17.79 -8.77 -5.97
C LYS A 96 18.17 -8.37 -4.53
N PHE A 97 19.19 -7.54 -4.38
CA PHE A 97 19.59 -7.03 -3.07
C PHE A 97 18.51 -6.18 -2.42
N SER A 98 17.82 -5.34 -3.17
CA SER A 98 16.67 -4.55 -2.67
C SER A 98 15.52 -5.43 -2.20
N VAL A 99 15.23 -6.52 -2.90
CA VAL A 99 14.24 -7.53 -2.49
C VAL A 99 14.64 -8.20 -1.17
N VAL A 100 15.92 -8.56 -1.03
CA VAL A 100 16.46 -9.14 0.23
C VAL A 100 16.32 -8.16 1.38
N ILE A 101 16.73 -6.90 1.20
CA ILE A 101 16.58 -5.85 2.22
C ILE A 101 15.13 -5.74 2.66
N THR A 102 14.19 -5.65 1.72
CA THR A 102 12.77 -5.51 2.03
C THR A 102 12.26 -6.68 2.87
N SER A 103 12.60 -7.92 2.50
CA SER A 103 12.16 -9.09 3.23
C SER A 103 12.78 -9.19 4.64
N VAL A 104 14.09 -9.00 4.73
CA VAL A 104 14.83 -9.06 6.02
C VAL A 104 14.34 -7.96 6.96
N TRP A 105 14.13 -6.75 6.43
CA TRP A 105 13.58 -5.63 7.17
C TRP A 105 12.20 -5.96 7.75
N TRP A 106 11.30 -6.44 6.88
CA TRP A 106 9.96 -6.83 7.30
C TRP A 106 9.95 -7.90 8.39
N LEU A 107 10.74 -8.96 8.22
CA LEU A 107 10.82 -10.05 9.21
C LEU A 107 11.41 -9.56 10.56
N ILE A 108 12.49 -8.77 10.54
CA ILE A 108 13.12 -8.26 11.75
C ILE A 108 12.18 -7.33 12.53
N PHE A 109 11.56 -6.37 11.84
CA PHE A 109 10.66 -5.40 12.48
C PHE A 109 9.29 -5.98 12.85
N SER A 110 8.98 -7.20 12.44
CA SER A 110 7.83 -7.95 12.94
C SER A 110 8.10 -8.71 14.25
N ILE A 111 9.38 -8.86 14.67
CA ILE A 111 9.73 -9.54 15.92
C ILE A 111 9.11 -8.87 17.17
N PRO A 112 9.11 -7.54 17.31
CA PRO A 112 8.51 -6.90 18.48
C PRO A 112 7.04 -7.21 18.66
N ILE A 113 6.25 -7.26 17.59
CA ILE A 113 4.82 -7.59 17.69
C ILE A 113 4.63 -9.06 18.10
N LEU A 114 5.45 -9.97 17.58
CA LEU A 114 5.39 -11.38 17.94
C LEU A 114 5.74 -11.65 19.41
N LYS A 115 6.60 -10.80 20.01
CA LYS A 115 7.06 -10.97 21.39
C LYS A 115 6.19 -10.23 22.42
N ASN A 116 5.65 -9.08 22.07
CA ASN A 116 5.06 -8.15 23.02
C ASN A 116 3.53 -8.05 22.94
N VAL A 117 2.92 -8.47 21.81
CA VAL A 117 1.47 -8.40 21.65
C VAL A 117 0.84 -9.74 21.98
N ASN A 118 -0.02 -9.74 23.00
CA ASN A 118 -0.82 -10.89 23.37
C ASN A 118 -2.26 -10.69 22.88
N GLN A 119 -2.76 -11.64 22.12
CA GLN A 119 -4.14 -11.64 21.69
C GLN A 119 -5.06 -11.93 22.88
N THR A 120 -5.89 -10.96 23.24
CA THR A 120 -6.87 -11.08 24.34
C THR A 120 -8.24 -11.52 23.84
N HIS A 121 -8.60 -11.14 22.62
CA HIS A 121 -9.86 -11.49 21.97
C HIS A 121 -9.68 -12.68 21.03
N TYR A 122 -9.91 -13.89 21.51
CA TYR A 122 -9.85 -15.11 20.70
C TYR A 122 -10.98 -16.08 21.04
N ILE A 123 -11.32 -16.93 20.07
CA ILE A 123 -12.34 -17.94 20.23
C ILE A 123 -11.68 -19.24 20.72
N GLU A 124 -12.07 -19.70 21.90
CA GLU A 124 -11.66 -21.01 22.41
C GLU A 124 -12.47 -22.12 21.71
N ALA A 125 -11.90 -22.68 20.66
CA ALA A 125 -12.49 -23.81 19.96
C ALA A 125 -11.43 -24.88 19.67
N PRO A 126 -11.77 -26.18 19.74
CA PRO A 126 -10.87 -27.25 19.32
C PRO A 126 -10.45 -27.06 17.86
N ALA A 127 -9.16 -27.29 17.56
CA ALA A 127 -8.58 -27.07 16.21
C ALA A 127 -9.36 -27.80 15.11
N SER A 128 -9.92 -28.99 15.41
CA SER A 128 -10.73 -29.78 14.49
C SER A 128 -12.07 -29.14 14.11
N LYS A 129 -12.62 -28.27 14.96
CA LYS A 129 -13.89 -27.57 14.72
C LYS A 129 -13.71 -26.12 14.27
N LEU A 130 -12.47 -25.62 14.33
CA LEU A 130 -12.16 -24.21 14.05
C LEU A 130 -12.58 -23.81 12.63
N LEU A 131 -12.24 -24.60 11.62
CA LEU A 131 -12.60 -24.34 10.22
C LEU A 131 -14.12 -24.34 10.01
N SER A 132 -14.81 -25.34 10.56
CA SER A 132 -16.27 -25.42 10.45
C SER A 132 -16.96 -24.26 11.15
N HIS A 133 -16.49 -23.90 12.35
CA HIS A 133 -17.01 -22.75 13.09
C HIS A 133 -16.75 -21.42 12.35
N THR A 134 -15.54 -21.25 11.80
CA THR A 134 -15.19 -20.05 11.00
C THR A 134 -16.09 -19.94 9.77
N PHE A 135 -16.32 -21.04 9.06
CA PHE A 135 -17.20 -21.06 7.88
C PHE A 135 -18.66 -20.76 8.22
N GLN A 136 -19.15 -21.31 9.33
CA GLN A 136 -20.51 -21.02 9.82
C GLN A 136 -20.65 -19.56 10.26
N SER A 137 -19.67 -19.03 10.99
CA SER A 137 -19.63 -17.62 11.39
C SER A 137 -19.59 -16.69 10.19
N LEU A 138 -18.75 -16.99 9.20
CA LEU A 138 -18.67 -16.23 7.94
C LEU A 138 -20.02 -16.24 7.20
N LYS A 139 -20.66 -17.41 7.07
CA LYS A 139 -21.98 -17.53 6.43
C LYS A 139 -23.05 -16.75 7.19
N LYS A 140 -23.01 -16.75 8.52
CA LYS A 140 -23.93 -15.99 9.38
C LYS A 140 -23.70 -14.48 9.16
N THR A 141 -22.45 -14.03 9.23
CA THR A 141 -22.10 -12.61 9.00
C THR A 141 -22.51 -12.14 7.61
N LEU A 142 -22.24 -12.91 6.56
CA LEU A 142 -22.69 -12.59 5.21
C LEU A 142 -24.22 -12.46 5.14
N ARG A 143 -24.95 -13.39 5.74
CA ARG A 143 -26.42 -13.31 5.79
C ARG A 143 -26.91 -12.06 6.51
N GLU A 144 -26.29 -11.68 7.61
CA GLU A 144 -26.63 -10.47 8.37
C GLU A 144 -26.34 -9.19 7.56
N ILE A 145 -25.21 -9.16 6.83
CA ILE A 145 -24.85 -8.08 5.90
C ILE A 145 -25.94 -7.91 4.84
N PHE A 146 -26.29 -8.99 4.14
CA PHE A 146 -27.32 -8.94 3.09
C PHE A 146 -28.72 -8.58 3.64
N ARG A 147 -28.99 -8.88 4.91
CA ARG A 147 -30.27 -8.54 5.55
C ARG A 147 -30.34 -7.09 5.99
N ASN A 148 -29.21 -6.46 6.32
CA ASN A 148 -29.14 -5.08 6.75
C ASN A 148 -28.70 -4.17 5.59
N LYS A 149 -29.69 -3.48 5.00
CA LYS A 149 -29.46 -2.60 3.83
C LYS A 149 -28.38 -1.54 4.07
N THR A 150 -28.32 -0.96 5.28
CA THR A 150 -27.32 0.07 5.62
C THR A 150 -25.91 -0.50 5.62
N ILE A 151 -25.72 -1.66 6.26
CA ILE A 151 -24.42 -2.35 6.28
C ILE A 151 -24.02 -2.78 4.87
N PHE A 152 -24.95 -3.32 4.10
CA PHE A 152 -24.71 -3.74 2.72
C PHE A 152 -24.24 -2.58 1.84
N ILE A 153 -24.94 -1.45 1.86
CA ILE A 153 -24.58 -0.26 1.09
C ILE A 153 -23.21 0.28 1.54
N PHE A 154 -22.95 0.30 2.86
CA PHE A 154 -21.65 0.73 3.37
C PHE A 154 -20.51 -0.15 2.86
N ILE A 155 -20.66 -1.48 2.88
CA ILE A 155 -19.62 -2.41 2.41
C ILE A 155 -19.38 -2.25 0.90
N ILE A 156 -20.44 -2.07 0.10
CA ILE A 156 -20.31 -1.84 -1.34
C ILE A 156 -19.60 -0.49 -1.59
N ALA A 157 -19.98 0.56 -0.89
CA ALA A 157 -19.32 1.86 -1.01
C ALA A 157 -17.84 1.78 -0.60
N TYR A 158 -17.53 1.08 0.49
CA TYR A 158 -16.16 0.86 0.95
C TYR A 158 -15.34 0.05 -0.08
N PHE A 159 -15.92 -0.98 -0.67
CA PHE A 159 -15.27 -1.77 -1.71
C PHE A 159 -14.82 -0.89 -2.88
N PHE A 160 -15.70 -0.09 -3.45
CA PHE A 160 -15.34 0.83 -4.54
C PHE A 160 -14.35 1.91 -4.12
N TYR A 161 -14.47 2.40 -2.89
CA TYR A 161 -13.53 3.39 -2.35
C TYR A 161 -12.11 2.83 -2.26
N ILE A 162 -11.95 1.66 -1.64
CA ILE A 162 -10.62 1.08 -1.43
C ILE A 162 -9.99 0.58 -2.73
N ASP A 163 -10.81 0.09 -3.67
CA ASP A 163 -10.38 -0.32 -5.00
C ASP A 163 -9.85 0.89 -5.79
N GLY A 164 -10.58 2.01 -5.78
CA GLY A 164 -10.14 3.26 -6.42
C GLY A 164 -8.84 3.80 -5.83
N VAL A 165 -8.72 3.85 -4.50
CA VAL A 165 -7.50 4.28 -3.80
C VAL A 165 -6.33 3.35 -4.14
N GLY A 166 -6.55 2.04 -4.06
CA GLY A 166 -5.54 1.03 -4.40
C GLY A 166 -5.05 1.13 -5.84
N THR A 167 -5.96 1.36 -6.78
CA THR A 167 -5.63 1.56 -8.20
C THR A 167 -4.71 2.76 -8.41
N VAL A 168 -5.01 3.90 -7.81
CA VAL A 168 -4.15 5.10 -7.92
C VAL A 168 -2.76 4.80 -7.36
N ILE A 169 -2.67 4.20 -6.15
CA ILE A 169 -1.38 3.92 -5.50
C ILE A 169 -0.53 2.93 -6.30
N HIS A 170 -1.13 1.83 -6.79
CA HIS A 170 -0.38 0.77 -7.46
C HIS A 170 -0.07 1.06 -8.93
N MET A 171 -0.91 1.86 -9.60
CA MET A 171 -0.78 2.13 -11.03
C MET A 171 -0.07 3.45 -11.35
N ALA A 172 0.12 4.36 -10.38
CA ALA A 172 0.69 5.68 -10.63
C ALA A 172 2.06 5.62 -11.33
N THR A 173 2.98 4.77 -10.85
CA THR A 173 4.31 4.62 -11.46
C THR A 173 4.26 3.95 -12.83
N SER A 174 3.46 2.90 -12.98
CA SER A 174 3.27 2.23 -14.28
C SER A 174 2.66 3.18 -15.31
N TYR A 175 1.70 3.99 -14.90
CA TYR A 175 1.08 5.02 -15.73
C TYR A 175 2.10 6.09 -16.16
N GLY A 176 2.89 6.62 -15.20
CA GLY A 176 3.95 7.58 -15.50
C GLY A 176 5.02 7.02 -16.46
N THR A 177 5.42 5.77 -16.27
CA THR A 177 6.37 5.08 -17.18
C THR A 177 5.80 4.96 -18.60
N ASN A 178 4.53 4.58 -18.74
CA ASN A 178 3.88 4.47 -20.04
C ASN A 178 3.74 5.83 -20.75
N LEU A 179 3.66 6.92 -20.02
CA LEU A 179 3.68 8.27 -20.57
C LEU A 179 5.09 8.78 -20.89
N GLY A 180 6.13 8.00 -20.63
CA GLY A 180 7.52 8.38 -20.88
C GLY A 180 8.09 9.38 -19.88
N LEU A 181 7.52 9.48 -18.67
CA LEU A 181 8.05 10.31 -17.60
C LEU A 181 9.38 9.77 -17.08
N ASP A 182 10.23 10.66 -16.57
CA ASP A 182 11.53 10.28 -16.00
C ASP A 182 11.37 9.34 -14.79
N THR A 183 11.97 8.16 -14.89
CA THR A 183 11.90 7.13 -13.86
C THR A 183 12.53 7.61 -12.54
N THR A 184 13.65 8.34 -12.60
CA THR A 184 14.33 8.86 -11.42
C THR A 184 13.44 9.88 -10.70
N GLY A 185 12.81 10.77 -11.46
CA GLY A 185 11.84 11.73 -10.94
C GLY A 185 10.65 11.06 -10.25
N MET A 186 10.11 9.99 -10.83
CA MET A 186 9.01 9.24 -10.22
C MET A 186 9.42 8.55 -8.91
N ILE A 187 10.62 7.96 -8.85
CA ILE A 187 11.15 7.34 -7.63
C ILE A 187 11.31 8.38 -6.51
N ILE A 188 11.83 9.56 -6.83
CA ILE A 188 11.96 10.65 -5.86
C ILE A 188 10.58 11.14 -5.40
N ALA A 189 9.61 11.26 -6.31
CA ALA A 189 8.24 11.62 -5.94
C ALA A 189 7.62 10.62 -4.95
N LEU A 190 7.82 9.32 -5.18
CA LEU A 190 7.40 8.28 -4.23
C LEU A 190 8.07 8.44 -2.85
N LEU A 191 9.36 8.78 -2.81
CA LEU A 191 10.06 9.03 -1.55
C LEU A 191 9.48 10.24 -0.80
N VAL A 192 9.25 11.34 -1.52
CA VAL A 192 8.61 12.54 -0.98
C VAL A 192 7.22 12.22 -0.42
N THR A 193 6.43 11.43 -1.15
CA THR A 193 5.11 10.98 -0.69
C THR A 193 5.18 10.26 0.65
N GLN A 194 6.14 9.35 0.85
CA GLN A 194 6.34 8.64 2.11
C GLN A 194 6.67 9.61 3.27
N ILE A 195 7.54 10.58 3.01
CA ILE A 195 7.94 11.58 4.02
C ILE A 195 6.75 12.47 4.41
N VAL A 196 5.96 12.91 3.42
CA VAL A 196 4.78 13.76 3.63
C VAL A 196 3.63 12.98 4.30
N ALA A 197 3.47 11.71 3.98
CA ALA A 197 2.43 10.86 4.55
C ALA A 197 2.52 10.75 6.08
N MET A 198 3.72 10.79 6.65
CA MET A 198 3.91 10.71 8.11
C MET A 198 3.24 11.89 8.87
N PRO A 199 3.58 13.17 8.62
CA PRO A 199 2.90 14.27 9.30
C PRO A 199 1.41 14.34 8.95
N CYS A 200 1.02 14.01 7.71
CA CYS A 200 -0.37 13.94 7.32
C CYS A 200 -1.16 12.90 8.12
N SER A 201 -0.62 11.70 8.34
CA SER A 201 -1.24 10.67 9.16
C SER A 201 -1.53 11.17 10.58
N ILE A 202 -0.55 11.85 11.21
CA ILE A 202 -0.70 12.43 12.55
C ILE A 202 -1.76 13.54 12.55
N LEU A 203 -1.77 14.40 11.52
CA LEU A 203 -2.76 15.48 11.38
C LEU A 203 -4.18 14.93 11.21
N PHE A 204 -4.36 13.90 10.38
CA PHE A 204 -5.65 13.23 10.22
C PHE A 204 -6.12 12.57 11.51
N GLY A 205 -5.21 11.91 12.26
CA GLY A 205 -5.55 11.35 13.58
C GLY A 205 -5.94 12.41 14.63
N ARG A 206 -5.41 13.63 14.54
CA ARG A 206 -5.87 14.76 15.36
C ARG A 206 -7.20 15.34 14.87
N ALA A 207 -7.41 15.35 13.56
CA ALA A 207 -8.63 15.84 12.94
C ALA A 207 -9.83 14.93 13.24
N SER A 208 -9.63 13.60 13.35
CA SER A 208 -10.69 12.64 13.67
C SER A 208 -11.33 12.90 15.05
N GLY A 209 -10.55 13.45 15.99
CA GLY A 209 -11.06 13.88 17.28
C GLY A 209 -11.89 15.18 17.27
N LYS A 210 -11.87 15.95 16.16
CA LYS A 210 -12.58 17.23 16.03
C LYS A 210 -13.70 17.21 14.99
N PHE A 211 -13.52 16.44 13.93
CA PHE A 211 -14.43 16.34 12.80
C PHE A 211 -15.00 14.93 12.68
N SER A 212 -16.22 14.84 12.19
CA SER A 212 -16.83 13.53 11.91
C SER A 212 -15.99 12.75 10.90
N SER A 213 -15.76 11.46 11.15
CA SER A 213 -15.03 10.54 10.24
C SER A 213 -15.59 10.56 8.82
N ILE A 214 -16.93 10.71 8.67
CA ILE A 214 -17.57 10.80 7.35
C ILE A 214 -17.08 12.04 6.57
N LYS A 215 -16.94 13.19 7.23
CA LYS A 215 -16.46 14.42 6.58
C LYS A 215 -14.99 14.27 6.13
N LEU A 216 -14.17 13.63 6.94
CA LEU A 216 -12.77 13.35 6.60
C LEU A 216 -12.64 12.39 5.42
N ILE A 217 -13.46 11.33 5.37
CA ILE A 217 -13.51 10.39 4.25
C ILE A 217 -13.97 11.10 2.98
N LEU A 218 -15.03 11.92 3.05
CA LEU A 218 -15.51 12.69 1.88
C LEU A 218 -14.45 13.67 1.37
N PHE A 219 -13.70 14.31 2.27
CA PHE A 219 -12.56 15.15 1.88
C PHE A 219 -11.47 14.35 1.16
N ALA A 220 -11.11 13.17 1.69
CA ALA A 220 -10.14 12.30 1.05
C ALA A 220 -10.62 11.84 -0.35
N ILE A 221 -11.89 11.46 -0.49
CA ILE A 221 -12.48 11.10 -1.79
C ILE A 221 -12.39 12.27 -2.77
N ALA A 222 -12.73 13.48 -2.33
CA ALA A 222 -12.63 14.67 -3.19
C ALA A 222 -11.19 14.92 -3.66
N MET A 223 -10.19 14.75 -2.79
CA MET A 223 -8.77 14.84 -3.17
C MET A 223 -8.39 13.78 -4.21
N TYR A 224 -8.81 12.52 -4.03
CA TYR A 224 -8.55 11.46 -5.02
C TYR A 224 -9.23 11.73 -6.37
N LEU A 225 -10.43 12.28 -6.38
CA LEU A 225 -11.10 12.70 -7.63
C LEU A 225 -10.31 13.78 -8.37
N VAL A 226 -9.76 14.76 -7.63
CA VAL A 226 -8.88 15.77 -8.22
C VAL A 226 -7.64 15.11 -8.82
N ILE A 227 -6.98 14.19 -8.12
CA ILE A 227 -5.82 13.45 -8.62
C ILE A 227 -6.18 12.69 -9.91
N CYS A 228 -7.33 12.00 -9.94
CA CYS A 228 -7.78 11.28 -11.14
C CYS A 228 -8.00 12.23 -12.34
N VAL A 229 -8.62 13.40 -12.12
CA VAL A 229 -8.84 14.41 -13.18
C VAL A 229 -7.50 14.95 -13.69
N LEU A 230 -6.57 15.27 -12.79
CA LEU A 230 -5.24 15.74 -13.15
C LEU A 230 -4.44 14.64 -13.90
N GLY A 231 -4.52 13.39 -13.43
CA GLY A 231 -3.89 12.26 -14.12
C GLY A 231 -4.45 12.05 -15.53
N PHE A 232 -5.78 12.11 -15.70
CA PHE A 232 -6.41 12.04 -17.03
C PHE A 232 -5.94 13.20 -17.94
N TYR A 233 -5.94 14.41 -17.42
CA TYR A 233 -5.46 15.60 -18.18
C TYR A 233 -4.01 15.44 -18.59
N MET A 234 -3.16 14.96 -17.70
CA MET A 234 -1.74 14.69 -17.96
C MET A 234 -1.58 13.69 -19.13
N GLY A 235 -2.28 12.58 -19.09
CA GLY A 235 -2.22 11.57 -20.16
C GLY A 235 -2.70 12.10 -21.49
N PHE A 236 -3.84 12.78 -21.50
CA PHE A 236 -4.39 13.38 -22.71
C PHE A 236 -3.46 14.44 -23.33
N HIS A 237 -2.81 15.26 -22.49
CA HIS A 237 -1.88 16.28 -22.94
C HIS A 237 -0.62 15.68 -23.56
N VAL A 238 -0.05 14.63 -22.96
CA VAL A 238 1.13 13.92 -23.51
C VAL A 238 0.78 13.20 -24.80
N GLU A 239 -0.36 12.49 -24.85
CA GLU A 239 -0.80 11.79 -26.04
C GLU A 239 -1.00 12.73 -27.24
N GLN A 240 -1.63 13.88 -27.04
CA GLN A 240 -1.75 14.89 -28.10
C GLN A 240 -0.39 15.44 -28.56
N ALA A 241 0.52 15.71 -27.63
CA ALA A 241 1.86 16.15 -27.99
C ALA A 241 2.66 15.06 -28.71
N GLU A 242 2.44 13.78 -28.42
CA GLU A 242 3.08 12.67 -29.11
C GLU A 242 2.62 12.55 -30.56
N LEU A 243 1.35 12.78 -30.85
CA LEU A 243 0.84 12.81 -32.22
C LEU A 243 1.49 13.89 -33.10
N SER A 244 1.91 15.01 -32.51
CA SER A 244 2.61 16.11 -33.20
C SER A 244 4.13 16.06 -33.08
N LYS A 245 4.72 15.08 -32.41
CA LYS A 245 6.14 14.97 -32.06
C LYS A 245 7.08 15.10 -33.25
N ALA A 246 6.69 14.58 -34.42
CA ALA A 246 7.50 14.67 -35.65
C ALA A 246 7.56 16.10 -36.21
N ALA A 247 6.49 16.89 -36.02
CA ALA A 247 6.37 18.26 -36.49
C ALA A 247 6.85 19.28 -35.45
N ASP A 248 6.65 18.99 -34.16
CA ASP A 248 7.03 19.85 -33.02
C ASP A 248 7.69 19.03 -31.91
N PRO A 249 8.99 18.68 -32.03
CA PRO A 249 9.71 17.97 -30.97
C PRO A 249 9.85 18.77 -29.67
N GLN A 250 9.89 20.11 -29.76
CA GLN A 250 10.01 20.97 -28.57
C GLN A 250 8.69 21.02 -27.78
N GLY A 251 7.57 21.06 -28.47
CA GLY A 251 6.24 20.99 -27.86
C GLY A 251 6.05 19.66 -27.10
N TYR A 252 6.52 18.54 -27.66
CA TYR A 252 6.48 17.26 -26.97
C TYR A 252 7.33 17.25 -25.69
N GLN A 253 8.55 17.77 -25.72
CA GLN A 253 9.41 17.87 -24.53
C GLN A 253 8.81 18.79 -23.46
N SER A 254 8.18 19.87 -23.86
CA SER A 254 7.47 20.78 -22.96
C SER A 254 6.26 20.11 -22.30
N ALA A 255 5.51 19.28 -23.03
CA ALA A 255 4.39 18.50 -22.50
C ALA A 255 4.86 17.44 -21.49
N LEU A 256 5.97 16.76 -21.75
CA LEU A 256 6.58 15.83 -20.78
C LEU A 256 7.04 16.54 -19.51
N ALA A 257 7.72 17.68 -19.63
CA ALA A 257 8.19 18.46 -18.47
C ALA A 257 7.03 18.99 -17.63
N PHE A 258 5.96 19.46 -18.28
CA PHE A 258 4.73 19.86 -17.59
C PHE A 258 4.08 18.69 -16.87
N SER A 259 3.96 17.54 -17.53
CA SER A 259 3.36 16.33 -16.97
C SER A 259 4.20 15.77 -15.82
N GLN A 260 5.54 15.84 -15.90
CA GLN A 260 6.43 15.49 -14.80
C GLN A 260 6.19 16.40 -13.58
N THR A 261 6.03 17.70 -13.80
CA THR A 261 5.73 18.66 -12.72
C THR A 261 4.37 18.34 -12.08
N LEU A 262 3.36 18.04 -12.90
CA LEU A 262 2.03 17.69 -12.41
C LEU A 262 2.03 16.40 -11.60
N PHE A 263 2.79 15.39 -12.04
CA PHE A 263 3.00 14.13 -11.31
C PHE A 263 3.59 14.36 -9.90
N TRP A 264 4.49 15.36 -9.75
CA TRP A 264 5.05 15.71 -8.45
C TRP A 264 4.05 16.42 -7.52
N ILE A 265 3.06 17.12 -8.09
CA ILE A 265 2.04 17.84 -7.32
C ILE A 265 0.93 16.88 -6.85
N MET A 266 0.62 15.86 -7.63
CA MET A 266 -0.38 14.84 -7.30
C MET A 266 0.09 13.90 -6.19
#